data_43dd3df676e857c4fd29107c22a6c6c7
#
_entry.id   43dd3df676e857c4fd29107c22a6c6c7
#
_cell.length_a   1.000
_cell.length_b   1.000
_cell.length_c   1.000
_cell.angle_alpha   90.00
_cell.angle_beta   90.00
_cell.angle_gamma   90.00
#
_symmetry.space_group_name_H-M   'P 1'
#
loop_
_entity.id
_entity.type
_entity.pdbx_description
1 polymer ?
#
loop_
_entity_poly.entity_id
_entity_poly.type
_entity_poly.pdbx_seq_one_letter_code
_entity_poly.pdbx_strand_id
1 'polypeptide(L)'
;PLGALPVDQLINYNSTTWFFRLKGTDLYYFPGVYPKVASEIPFIYQGRKAYMQDAEAPFEIPVSKASDNRSVVSVKASLDGTKMNISRRVVYSGEQKMFGQSVCSPEVSLYGPDHLEAYWRYLKYDDSDPYCVFPKKDASNIKAAFAEYKQKEQADQFKEEVTGYHESDPVKVSGYGVDCVGIRKDSADLVYHVDYEMEGLVKRAGSSMMLAVGKLIGEQMKLEGNDRIRKDRIWRKMAFADEWNIEVALPKGYQASAESLKKLNTTVSNDCGEFAVKASAGAGKIIVHVSKSFLHREEPVANWDKVLKLVDACSAFNEKQVVITKK
;
A
#
# COMPACT_ATOMS: atom_id res chain seq x y z
N PRO A 1 12.24 27.91 -10.32
CA PRO A 1 12.21 28.74 -9.13
C PRO A 1 12.21 27.89 -7.85
N LEU A 2 12.89 28.39 -6.84
CA LEU A 2 12.97 27.81 -5.53
C LEU A 2 11.73 28.22 -4.73
N GLY A 3 11.05 27.30 -4.08
CA GLY A 3 9.92 27.57 -3.21
C GLY A 3 10.24 27.20 -1.77
N ALA A 4 9.67 27.92 -0.84
CA ALA A 4 9.76 27.66 0.57
C ALA A 4 8.36 27.55 1.17
N LEU A 5 8.18 26.64 2.13
CA LEU A 5 6.95 26.52 2.89
C LEU A 5 6.88 27.61 3.93
N PRO A 6 5.81 28.41 3.99
CA PRO A 6 5.66 29.40 5.01
C PRO A 6 5.28 28.79 6.33
N VAL A 7 5.52 29.56 7.32
CA VAL A 7 5.25 29.27 8.70
C VAL A 7 3.95 29.99 9.10
N ASP A 8 2.81 29.45 8.75
CA ASP A 8 1.54 29.84 9.36
C ASP A 8 1.19 28.94 10.57
N GLN A 9 2.06 28.01 10.89
CA GLN A 9 2.11 27.31 12.17
C GLN A 9 3.39 27.72 12.87
N LEU A 10 3.37 27.89 14.18
CA LEU A 10 4.53 28.11 15.06
C LEU A 10 5.52 26.92 14.98
N ILE A 11 6.00 26.68 13.80
CA ILE A 11 7.05 25.72 13.52
C ILE A 11 8.36 26.48 13.62
N ASN A 12 9.19 26.01 14.52
CA ASN A 12 10.56 26.42 14.72
C ASN A 12 11.20 26.91 13.42
N TYR A 13 11.68 28.11 13.37
CA TYR A 13 12.31 28.78 12.22
C TYR A 13 13.43 27.95 11.54
N ASN A 14 13.89 26.90 12.19
CA ASN A 14 14.92 25.98 11.68
C ASN A 14 14.38 24.85 10.78
N SER A 15 13.08 24.79 10.49
CA SER A 15 12.47 23.70 9.72
C SER A 15 11.84 24.14 8.38
N THR A 16 12.40 25.18 7.75
CA THR A 16 11.99 25.58 6.40
C THR A 16 12.36 24.49 5.42
N THR A 17 11.38 23.84 4.83
CA THR A 17 11.61 22.86 3.77
C THR A 17 11.60 23.56 2.43
N TRP A 18 12.68 23.38 1.68
CA TRP A 18 12.82 23.85 0.31
C TRP A 18 12.25 22.84 -0.67
N PHE A 19 11.65 23.34 -1.74
CA PHE A 19 11.23 22.51 -2.87
C PHE A 19 11.49 23.27 -4.18
N PHE A 20 11.51 22.51 -5.27
CA PHE A 20 11.67 23.07 -6.61
C PHE A 20 10.38 22.86 -7.39
N ARG A 21 9.96 23.85 -8.12
CA ARG A 21 8.91 23.76 -9.14
C ARG A 21 9.51 24.01 -10.51
N LEU A 22 9.31 23.09 -11.43
CA LEU A 22 9.75 23.30 -12.81
C LEU A 22 8.89 24.39 -13.46
N LYS A 23 9.55 25.46 -13.94
CA LYS A 23 8.86 26.64 -14.50
C LYS A 23 7.91 26.25 -15.64
N GLY A 24 6.66 26.71 -15.58
CA GLY A 24 5.64 26.43 -16.58
C GLY A 24 4.99 25.04 -16.47
N THR A 25 5.21 24.34 -15.40
CA THR A 25 4.62 23.02 -15.15
C THR A 25 4.09 22.87 -13.72
N ASP A 26 3.37 21.80 -13.45
CA ASP A 26 2.97 21.38 -12.09
C ASP A 26 3.87 20.26 -11.55
N LEU A 27 5.13 20.24 -11.98
CA LEU A 27 6.12 19.30 -11.46
C LEU A 27 6.84 19.89 -10.26
N TYR A 28 6.78 19.20 -9.14
CA TYR A 28 7.39 19.58 -7.87
C TYR A 28 8.42 18.55 -7.47
N TYR A 29 9.53 19.00 -6.87
CA TYR A 29 10.56 18.15 -6.31
C TYR A 29 10.88 18.60 -4.89
N PHE A 30 10.78 17.68 -3.94
CA PHE A 30 11.01 17.89 -2.51
C PHE A 30 12.29 17.14 -2.10
N PRO A 31 13.44 17.82 -1.98
CA PRO A 31 14.69 17.19 -1.53
C PRO A 31 14.57 16.64 -0.11
N GLY A 32 15.20 15.51 0.15
CA GLY A 32 15.25 14.91 1.50
C GLY A 32 13.96 14.22 1.95
N VAL A 33 12.93 14.17 1.11
CA VAL A 33 11.77 13.30 1.30
C VAL A 33 11.97 12.07 0.43
N TYR A 34 11.58 10.90 0.92
CA TYR A 34 11.74 9.60 0.26
C TYR A 34 11.69 9.67 -1.26
N PRO A 35 12.43 8.80 -1.98
CA PRO A 35 12.52 8.86 -3.43
C PRO A 35 11.13 8.76 -4.04
N LYS A 36 10.74 9.87 -4.66
CA LYS A 36 9.46 10.03 -5.32
C LYS A 36 9.69 10.50 -6.75
N VAL A 37 8.77 10.19 -7.60
CA VAL A 37 8.72 10.80 -8.92
C VAL A 37 8.44 12.30 -8.76
N ALA A 38 9.05 13.14 -9.58
CA ALA A 38 8.98 14.61 -9.46
C ALA A 38 7.57 15.21 -9.52
N SER A 39 6.54 14.44 -9.90
CA SER A 39 5.14 14.85 -9.88
C SER A 39 4.40 14.50 -8.58
N GLU A 40 5.03 13.75 -7.69
CA GLU A 40 4.41 13.27 -6.46
C GLU A 40 4.73 14.22 -5.31
N ILE A 41 3.70 14.90 -4.83
CA ILE A 41 3.80 15.84 -3.72
C ILE A 41 3.64 15.08 -2.40
N PRO A 42 4.63 15.09 -1.50
CA PRO A 42 4.51 14.42 -0.21
C PRO A 42 3.29 14.91 0.57
N PHE A 43 2.53 13.99 1.16
CA PHE A 43 1.28 14.31 1.86
C PHE A 43 1.43 15.39 2.93
N ILE A 44 2.61 15.45 3.57
CA ILE A 44 2.90 16.45 4.61
C ILE A 44 2.92 17.88 4.10
N TYR A 45 3.09 18.09 2.79
CA TYR A 45 3.15 19.42 2.17
C TYR A 45 1.87 19.78 1.40
N GLN A 46 1.03 18.81 1.08
CA GLN A 46 -0.22 19.03 0.34
C GLN A 46 -1.18 19.95 1.10
N GLY A 47 -1.79 20.89 0.39
CA GLY A 47 -2.73 21.88 0.94
C GLY A 47 -2.07 22.98 1.79
N ARG A 48 -0.73 23.01 1.86
CA ARG A 48 -0.02 24.07 2.57
C ARG A 48 0.24 25.26 1.65
N LYS A 49 0.26 26.44 2.23
CA LYS A 49 0.72 27.64 1.54
C LYS A 49 2.24 27.63 1.39
N ALA A 50 2.73 28.07 0.27
CA ALA A 50 4.15 28.17 -0.03
C ALA A 50 4.45 29.47 -0.76
N TYR A 51 5.68 30.00 -0.60
CA TYR A 51 6.16 31.15 -1.33
C TYR A 51 7.15 30.71 -2.40
N MET A 52 6.99 31.20 -3.61
CA MET A 52 8.00 31.11 -4.65
C MET A 52 8.93 32.32 -4.59
N GLN A 53 10.21 32.13 -4.90
CA GLN A 53 11.22 33.20 -4.81
C GLN A 53 10.84 34.47 -5.55
N ASP A 54 10.14 34.30 -6.68
CA ASP A 54 9.78 35.43 -7.58
C ASP A 54 8.28 35.77 -7.51
N ALA A 55 7.55 35.31 -6.45
CA ALA A 55 6.11 35.54 -6.33
C ALA A 55 5.81 36.53 -5.18
N GLU A 56 4.94 37.49 -5.43
CA GLU A 56 4.48 38.45 -4.42
C GLU A 56 3.48 37.86 -3.42
N ALA A 57 2.81 36.76 -3.79
CA ALA A 57 1.80 36.13 -2.98
C ALA A 57 2.09 34.62 -2.78
N PRO A 58 1.67 34.06 -1.63
CA PRO A 58 1.74 32.60 -1.43
C PRO A 58 0.76 31.89 -2.38
N PHE A 59 1.12 30.69 -2.79
CA PHE A 59 0.22 29.77 -3.47
C PHE A 59 -0.03 28.54 -2.60
N GLU A 60 -1.12 27.82 -2.84
CA GLU A 60 -1.42 26.57 -2.16
C GLU A 60 -0.83 25.40 -2.94
N ILE A 61 -0.07 24.54 -2.22
CA ILE A 61 0.48 23.32 -2.81
C ILE A 61 -0.67 22.37 -3.12
N PRO A 62 -0.76 21.84 -4.35
CA PRO A 62 -1.86 20.97 -4.75
C PRO A 62 -2.06 19.76 -3.83
N VAL A 63 -3.31 19.37 -3.63
CA VAL A 63 -3.70 18.14 -2.93
C VAL A 63 -3.97 17.05 -3.97
N SER A 64 -3.37 15.87 -3.78
CA SER A 64 -3.61 14.73 -4.67
C SER A 64 -5.02 14.18 -4.50
N LYS A 65 -5.59 13.67 -5.59
CA LYS A 65 -6.90 13.02 -5.61
C LYS A 65 -6.79 11.55 -5.17
N ALA A 66 -7.91 10.94 -4.84
CA ALA A 66 -7.95 9.51 -4.53
C ALA A 66 -7.44 8.64 -5.72
N SER A 67 -7.73 9.06 -6.95
CA SER A 67 -7.26 8.39 -8.17
C SER A 67 -5.74 8.38 -8.35
N ASP A 68 -5.04 9.33 -7.72
CA ASP A 68 -3.59 9.46 -7.81
C ASP A 68 -2.88 8.55 -6.78
N ASN A 69 -3.59 8.19 -5.70
CA ASN A 69 -3.09 7.40 -4.59
C ASN A 69 -3.81 6.05 -4.55
N ARG A 70 -3.32 5.10 -5.31
CA ARG A 70 -4.00 3.81 -5.51
C ARG A 70 -3.21 2.65 -4.93
N SER A 71 -3.97 1.67 -4.41
CA SER A 71 -3.49 0.32 -4.15
C SER A 71 -4.28 -0.67 -4.98
N VAL A 72 -3.61 -1.49 -5.80
CA VAL A 72 -4.23 -2.58 -6.55
C VAL A 72 -3.60 -3.89 -6.13
N VAL A 73 -4.41 -4.75 -5.51
CA VAL A 73 -3.99 -6.06 -5.01
C VAL A 73 -4.63 -7.15 -5.85
N SER A 74 -3.82 -7.96 -6.49
CA SER A 74 -4.26 -9.16 -7.21
C SER A 74 -3.96 -10.38 -6.36
N VAL A 75 -4.98 -11.17 -6.03
CA VAL A 75 -4.89 -12.39 -5.22
C VAL A 75 -5.30 -13.58 -6.07
N LYS A 76 -4.39 -14.52 -6.27
CA LYS A 76 -4.70 -15.84 -6.82
C LYS A 76 -4.51 -16.87 -5.71
N ALA A 77 -5.54 -17.66 -5.43
CA ALA A 77 -5.50 -18.62 -4.36
C ALA A 77 -6.01 -19.98 -4.81
N SER A 78 -5.55 -21.03 -4.14
CA SER A 78 -6.03 -22.40 -4.31
C SER A 78 -6.12 -23.09 -2.96
N LEU A 79 -7.07 -24.02 -2.82
CA LEU A 79 -7.30 -24.76 -1.60
C LEU A 79 -6.57 -26.12 -1.64
N ASP A 80 -5.83 -26.39 -0.58
CA ASP A 80 -5.24 -27.71 -0.30
C ASP A 80 -5.70 -28.19 1.08
N GLY A 81 -6.79 -28.96 1.11
CA GLY A 81 -7.43 -29.35 2.37
C GLY A 81 -8.00 -28.13 3.12
N THR A 82 -7.42 -27.81 4.27
CA THR A 82 -7.76 -26.62 5.09
C THR A 82 -6.72 -25.50 4.93
N LYS A 83 -5.68 -25.75 4.17
CA LYS A 83 -4.67 -24.78 3.82
C LYS A 83 -5.03 -24.05 2.53
N MET A 84 -4.50 -22.86 2.39
CA MET A 84 -4.64 -22.05 1.19
C MET A 84 -3.27 -21.61 0.70
N ASN A 85 -2.95 -21.95 -0.55
CA ASN A 85 -1.81 -21.38 -1.25
C ASN A 85 -2.24 -20.08 -1.93
N ILE A 86 -1.53 -19.00 -1.64
CA ILE A 86 -1.87 -17.65 -2.07
C ILE A 86 -0.67 -17.05 -2.80
N SER A 87 -0.93 -16.50 -4.00
CA SER A 87 -0.02 -15.63 -4.74
C SER A 87 -0.64 -14.23 -4.77
N ARG A 88 0.05 -13.27 -4.18
CA ARG A 88 -0.41 -11.89 -4.09
C ARG A 88 0.57 -10.95 -4.76
N ARG A 89 0.04 -10.11 -5.66
CA ARG A 89 0.77 -9.03 -6.30
C ARG A 89 0.15 -7.71 -5.92
N VAL A 90 0.98 -6.77 -5.49
CA VAL A 90 0.58 -5.46 -5.01
C VAL A 90 1.19 -4.38 -5.88
N VAL A 91 0.39 -3.40 -6.26
CA VAL A 91 0.79 -2.21 -7.01
C VAL A 91 0.36 -0.99 -6.21
N TYR A 92 1.30 -0.17 -5.80
CA TYR A 92 1.05 1.11 -5.14
C TYR A 92 1.42 2.28 -6.04
N SER A 93 0.51 3.22 -6.21
CA SER A 93 0.71 4.47 -6.94
C SER A 93 0.63 5.67 -6.01
N GLY A 94 1.31 6.76 -6.36
CA GLY A 94 1.30 8.01 -5.60
C GLY A 94 1.79 7.85 -4.16
N GLU A 95 1.12 8.49 -3.23
CA GLU A 95 1.46 8.46 -1.80
C GLU A 95 1.23 7.09 -1.13
N GLN A 96 0.42 6.21 -1.73
CA GLN A 96 0.25 4.84 -1.24
C GLN A 96 1.56 4.04 -1.24
N LYS A 97 2.53 4.42 -2.08
CA LYS A 97 3.85 3.77 -2.11
C LYS A 97 4.56 3.79 -0.76
N MET A 98 4.32 4.81 0.06
CA MET A 98 4.94 4.89 1.39
C MET A 98 4.61 3.68 2.29
N PHE A 99 3.44 3.07 2.14
CA PHE A 99 3.06 1.88 2.91
C PHE A 99 3.81 0.64 2.42
N GLY A 100 3.95 0.48 1.10
CA GLY A 100 4.73 -0.61 0.53
C GLY A 100 6.24 -0.43 0.70
N GLN A 101 6.73 0.82 0.74
CA GLN A 101 8.14 1.09 0.95
C GLN A 101 8.65 0.62 2.31
N SER A 102 7.81 0.66 3.36
CA SER A 102 8.17 0.11 4.66
C SER A 102 8.31 -1.41 4.64
N VAL A 103 7.53 -2.09 3.79
CA VAL A 103 7.56 -3.55 3.60
C VAL A 103 8.78 -4.00 2.79
N CYS A 104 9.17 -3.19 1.81
CA CYS A 104 10.29 -3.54 0.92
C CYS A 104 11.68 -3.23 1.52
N SER A 105 11.80 -2.95 2.77
CA SER A 105 12.86 -2.34 3.56
C SER A 105 13.34 -0.98 3.04
N PRO A 106 13.76 -0.06 3.90
CA PRO A 106 14.32 1.22 3.48
C PRO A 106 15.47 1.04 2.49
N GLU A 107 16.34 0.08 2.73
CA GLU A 107 17.48 -0.20 1.86
C GLU A 107 17.06 -0.76 0.50
N VAL A 108 16.01 -1.57 0.45
CA VAL A 108 15.51 -2.17 -0.80
C VAL A 108 14.63 -1.22 -1.58
N SER A 109 13.75 -0.49 -0.90
CA SER A 109 12.87 0.48 -1.55
C SER A 109 13.62 1.74 -2.00
N LEU A 110 14.60 2.17 -1.19
CA LEU A 110 15.43 3.33 -1.50
C LEU A 110 16.55 2.98 -2.50
N TYR A 111 17.04 1.78 -2.44
CA TYR A 111 18.23 1.33 -3.17
C TYR A 111 17.91 0.06 -3.95
N GLY A 112 16.90 0.10 -4.82
CA GLY A 112 16.78 -0.92 -5.88
C GLY A 112 18.11 -1.13 -6.58
N PRO A 113 18.35 -2.22 -7.31
CA PRO A 113 19.66 -2.55 -7.88
C PRO A 113 20.38 -1.38 -8.55
N ASP A 114 19.65 -0.53 -9.25
CA ASP A 114 20.19 0.66 -9.94
C ASP A 114 20.61 1.76 -8.96
N HIS A 115 19.91 1.90 -7.83
CA HIS A 115 20.26 2.88 -6.81
C HIS A 115 21.41 2.42 -5.94
N LEU A 116 21.50 1.14 -5.65
CA LEU A 116 22.67 0.56 -5.01
C LEU A 116 23.91 0.79 -5.86
N GLU A 117 23.84 0.59 -7.17
CA GLU A 117 24.96 0.86 -8.05
C GLU A 117 25.31 2.35 -8.09
N ALA A 118 24.32 3.25 -8.10
CA ALA A 118 24.54 4.69 -8.02
C ALA A 118 25.10 5.10 -6.65
N TYR A 119 24.56 4.54 -5.56
CA TYR A 119 25.05 4.77 -4.20
C TYR A 119 26.47 4.21 -4.03
N TRP A 120 26.74 3.01 -4.55
CA TRP A 120 28.06 2.44 -4.57
C TRP A 120 29.01 3.20 -5.50
N ARG A 121 28.55 3.76 -6.62
CA ARG A 121 29.35 4.69 -7.43
C ARG A 121 29.63 5.98 -6.67
N TYR A 122 28.70 6.48 -5.91
CA TYR A 122 28.90 7.63 -5.03
C TYR A 122 29.84 7.30 -3.87
N LEU A 123 29.69 6.14 -3.25
CA LEU A 123 30.66 5.64 -2.27
C LEU A 123 31.96 5.18 -2.89
N LYS A 124 32.07 5.10 -4.21
CA LYS A 124 33.29 4.68 -4.90
C LYS A 124 34.31 5.74 -5.08
N TYR A 125 34.10 6.89 -4.63
CA TYR A 125 34.79 7.80 -4.65
C TYR A 125 36.00 8.19 -4.65
N ASP A 126 36.24 8.95 -4.39
CA ASP A 126 37.45 9.75 -4.35
C ASP A 126 38.35 9.19 -3.24
N ASP A 127 39.46 8.52 -3.61
CA ASP A 127 40.47 8.07 -2.66
C ASP A 127 41.06 9.24 -1.86
N SER A 128 40.75 10.47 -2.24
CA SER A 128 41.16 11.69 -1.55
C SER A 128 40.19 12.18 -0.50
N ASP A 129 38.96 11.57 -0.40
CA ASP A 129 38.02 11.94 0.62
C ASP A 129 38.42 11.36 1.99
N PRO A 130 38.87 12.23 2.95
CA PRO A 130 39.26 11.77 4.28
C PRO A 130 38.13 11.19 5.13
N TYR A 131 36.89 11.34 4.67
CA TYR A 131 35.70 10.78 5.31
C TYR A 131 35.24 9.46 4.68
N CYS A 132 35.93 8.98 3.65
CA CYS A 132 35.67 7.69 3.06
C CYS A 132 36.04 6.55 4.00
N VAL A 133 35.06 5.90 4.57
CA VAL A 133 35.22 4.90 5.64
C VAL A 133 35.70 3.54 5.10
N PHE A 134 35.68 3.31 3.77
CA PHE A 134 35.93 1.97 3.22
C PHE A 134 37.03 1.93 2.15
N PRO A 135 38.10 1.18 2.38
CA PRO A 135 39.15 0.96 1.38
C PRO A 135 38.60 0.19 0.15
N LYS A 136 39.07 0.54 -1.06
CA LYS A 136 38.68 -0.12 -2.33
C LYS A 136 38.78 -1.65 -2.31
N LYS A 137 39.76 -2.20 -1.63
CA LYS A 137 40.00 -3.64 -1.52
C LYS A 137 38.87 -4.40 -0.80
N ASP A 138 38.10 -3.71 0.03
CA ASP A 138 37.01 -4.33 0.81
C ASP A 138 35.64 -4.18 0.15
N ALA A 139 35.53 -3.45 -0.96
CA ALA A 139 34.25 -3.15 -1.63
C ALA A 139 33.54 -4.42 -2.13
N SER A 140 34.26 -5.44 -2.57
CA SER A 140 33.65 -6.71 -3.00
C SER A 140 33.07 -7.50 -1.83
N ASN A 141 33.79 -7.54 -0.70
CA ASN A 141 33.32 -8.23 0.52
C ASN A 141 32.11 -7.51 1.13
N ILE A 142 32.14 -6.18 1.12
CA ILE A 142 31.01 -5.36 1.58
C ILE A 142 29.77 -5.57 0.68
N LYS A 143 29.94 -5.64 -0.66
CA LYS A 143 28.86 -5.96 -1.60
C LYS A 143 28.23 -7.32 -1.31
N ALA A 144 29.06 -8.34 -1.08
CA ALA A 144 28.58 -9.70 -0.79
C ALA A 144 27.84 -9.73 0.56
N ALA A 145 28.41 -9.16 1.61
CA ALA A 145 27.80 -9.08 2.93
C ALA A 145 26.46 -8.28 2.90
N PHE A 146 26.42 -7.20 2.12
CA PHE A 146 25.19 -6.43 1.96
C PHE A 146 24.12 -7.20 1.17
N ALA A 147 24.49 -7.96 0.16
CA ALA A 147 23.55 -8.78 -0.60
C ALA A 147 22.94 -9.90 0.27
N GLU A 148 23.75 -10.53 1.13
CA GLU A 148 23.28 -11.53 2.09
C GLU A 148 22.37 -10.92 3.15
N TYR A 149 22.78 -9.80 3.74
CA TYR A 149 21.95 -9.03 4.69
C TYR A 149 20.62 -8.64 4.06
N LYS A 150 20.65 -8.08 2.85
CA LYS A 150 19.46 -7.69 2.10
C LYS A 150 18.50 -8.86 1.89
N GLN A 151 19.01 -10.01 1.47
CA GLN A 151 18.19 -11.20 1.22
C GLN A 151 17.49 -11.67 2.51
N LYS A 152 18.21 -11.66 3.62
CA LYS A 152 17.65 -12.04 4.93
C LYS A 152 16.59 -11.05 5.38
N GLU A 153 16.90 -9.76 5.37
CA GLU A 153 15.96 -8.70 5.78
C GLU A 153 14.69 -8.69 4.91
N GLN A 154 14.81 -8.92 3.60
CA GLN A 154 13.66 -9.05 2.72
C GLN A 154 12.76 -10.22 3.10
N ALA A 155 13.35 -11.38 3.42
CA ALA A 155 12.59 -12.57 3.81
C ALA A 155 11.77 -12.30 5.07
N ASP A 156 12.40 -11.69 6.09
CA ASP A 156 11.75 -11.38 7.36
C ASP A 156 10.64 -10.33 7.16
N GLN A 157 10.90 -9.28 6.38
CA GLN A 157 9.91 -8.24 6.09
C GLN A 157 8.72 -8.72 5.28
N PHE A 158 8.91 -9.58 4.28
CA PHE A 158 7.79 -10.17 3.56
C PHE A 158 6.98 -11.11 4.44
N LYS A 159 7.61 -11.81 5.39
CA LYS A 159 6.90 -12.59 6.40
C LYS A 159 6.06 -11.68 7.31
N GLU A 160 6.66 -10.62 7.83
CA GLU A 160 5.96 -9.62 8.66
C GLU A 160 4.82 -8.94 7.90
N GLU A 161 5.01 -8.64 6.62
CA GLU A 161 3.98 -8.07 5.76
C GLU A 161 2.78 -9.00 5.62
N VAL A 162 3.01 -10.29 5.37
CA VAL A 162 1.92 -11.30 5.30
C VAL A 162 1.23 -11.43 6.65
N THR A 163 2.00 -11.47 7.75
CA THR A 163 1.47 -11.52 9.12
C THR A 163 0.60 -10.31 9.41
N GLY A 164 1.07 -9.09 9.08
CA GLY A 164 0.30 -7.86 9.25
C GLY A 164 -0.94 -7.79 8.37
N TYR A 165 -0.88 -8.34 7.15
CA TYR A 165 -2.00 -8.38 6.22
C TYR A 165 -3.15 -9.28 6.71
N HIS A 166 -2.84 -10.42 7.34
CA HIS A 166 -3.81 -11.41 7.79
C HIS A 166 -4.04 -11.43 9.30
N GLU A 167 -3.27 -10.65 10.09
CA GLU A 167 -3.18 -10.73 11.55
C GLU A 167 -2.88 -12.16 12.05
N SER A 168 -2.16 -12.92 11.24
CA SER A 168 -1.79 -14.32 11.51
C SER A 168 -0.55 -14.69 10.73
N ASP A 169 0.32 -15.48 11.35
CA ASP A 169 1.55 -15.94 10.70
C ASP A 169 1.25 -16.88 9.52
N PRO A 170 1.95 -16.71 8.39
CA PRO A 170 1.91 -17.70 7.31
C PRO A 170 2.58 -19.00 7.77
N VAL A 171 2.07 -20.14 7.30
CA VAL A 171 2.74 -21.43 7.47
C VAL A 171 4.12 -21.39 6.80
N LYS A 172 4.18 -20.77 5.64
CA LYS A 172 5.40 -20.64 4.85
C LYS A 172 5.26 -19.47 3.88
N VAL A 173 6.33 -18.68 3.71
CA VAL A 173 6.53 -17.80 2.56
C VAL A 173 7.45 -18.54 1.58
N SER A 174 6.98 -18.79 0.36
CA SER A 174 7.66 -19.61 -0.65
C SER A 174 8.30 -18.82 -1.78
N GLY A 175 7.84 -17.60 -2.01
CA GLY A 175 8.39 -16.68 -3.01
C GLY A 175 8.05 -15.23 -2.66
N TYR A 176 8.94 -14.32 -3.02
CA TYR A 176 8.73 -12.89 -2.87
C TYR A 176 9.69 -12.11 -3.76
N GLY A 177 9.33 -10.89 -4.08
CA GLY A 177 10.22 -9.99 -4.81
C GLY A 177 9.63 -8.61 -5.02
N VAL A 178 10.51 -7.64 -5.22
CA VAL A 178 10.16 -6.27 -5.64
C VAL A 178 10.37 -6.16 -7.14
N ASP A 179 9.28 -6.07 -7.89
CA ASP A 179 9.30 -6.01 -9.36
C ASP A 179 9.64 -4.60 -9.85
N CYS A 180 9.20 -3.57 -9.13
CA CYS A 180 9.45 -2.17 -9.45
C CYS A 180 9.47 -1.33 -8.17
N VAL A 181 10.45 -0.45 -8.01
CA VAL A 181 10.60 0.40 -6.82
C VAL A 181 9.76 1.69 -6.89
N GLY A 182 9.29 2.07 -8.08
CA GLY A 182 8.42 3.23 -8.26
C GLY A 182 9.07 4.60 -8.08
N ILE A 183 10.35 4.74 -8.43
CA ILE A 183 11.10 6.00 -8.30
C ILE A 183 11.42 6.67 -9.63
N ARG A 184 11.12 6.03 -10.76
CA ARG A 184 11.38 6.56 -12.10
C ARG A 184 10.08 7.01 -12.74
N LYS A 185 10.14 8.06 -13.57
CA LYS A 185 8.97 8.61 -14.26
C LYS A 185 8.28 7.61 -15.20
N ASP A 186 9.04 6.73 -15.80
CA ASP A 186 8.57 5.68 -16.72
C ASP A 186 8.10 4.41 -15.99
N SER A 187 8.38 4.30 -14.70
CA SER A 187 7.98 3.19 -13.84
C SER A 187 7.66 3.72 -12.43
N ALA A 188 6.59 4.54 -12.37
CA ALA A 188 6.26 5.32 -11.18
C ALA A 188 5.63 4.51 -10.04
N ASP A 189 5.12 3.30 -10.33
CA ASP A 189 4.45 2.47 -9.34
C ASP A 189 5.45 1.57 -8.58
N LEU A 190 5.24 1.43 -7.28
CA LEU A 190 5.89 0.38 -6.51
C LEU A 190 5.13 -0.93 -6.72
N VAL A 191 5.85 -1.95 -7.14
CA VAL A 191 5.26 -3.26 -7.43
C VAL A 191 6.05 -4.34 -6.73
N TYR A 192 5.35 -5.20 -5.98
CA TYR A 192 5.93 -6.41 -5.40
C TYR A 192 4.98 -7.59 -5.45
N HIS A 193 5.51 -8.78 -5.26
CA HIS A 193 4.73 -10.01 -5.14
C HIS A 193 5.21 -10.84 -3.95
N VAL A 194 4.30 -11.67 -3.43
CA VAL A 194 4.59 -12.63 -2.37
C VAL A 194 3.71 -13.88 -2.54
N ASP A 195 4.35 -15.05 -2.45
CA ASP A 195 3.70 -16.36 -2.49
C ASP A 195 3.83 -17.03 -1.13
N TYR A 196 2.72 -17.48 -0.58
CA TYR A 196 2.68 -18.01 0.78
C TYR A 196 1.53 -19.01 1.00
N GLU A 197 1.65 -19.79 2.07
CA GLU A 197 0.64 -20.74 2.55
C GLU A 197 0.03 -20.22 3.86
N MET A 198 -1.31 -20.21 3.94
CA MET A 198 -2.06 -19.83 5.13
C MET A 198 -2.95 -20.96 5.63
N GLU A 199 -3.09 -21.06 6.95
CA GLU A 199 -4.14 -21.80 7.64
C GLU A 199 -5.19 -20.85 8.22
N GLY A 200 -6.32 -21.41 8.65
CA GLY A 200 -7.39 -20.64 9.31
C GLY A 200 -8.38 -19.97 8.34
N LEU A 201 -8.01 -19.77 7.07
CA LEU A 201 -8.90 -19.15 6.06
C LEU A 201 -9.97 -20.14 5.54
N VAL A 202 -9.77 -21.43 5.71
CA VAL A 202 -10.69 -22.49 5.27
C VAL A 202 -11.03 -23.39 6.45
N LYS A 203 -12.33 -23.54 6.73
CA LYS A 203 -12.84 -24.47 7.76
C LYS A 203 -13.70 -25.55 7.12
N ARG A 204 -13.54 -26.80 7.53
CA ARG A 204 -14.41 -27.91 7.11
C ARG A 204 -15.62 -28.01 8.02
N ALA A 205 -16.78 -28.22 7.42
CA ALA A 205 -18.05 -28.48 8.10
C ALA A 205 -18.75 -29.66 7.40
N GLY A 206 -18.41 -30.90 7.83
CA GLY A 206 -18.86 -32.12 7.16
C GLY A 206 -18.33 -32.23 5.72
N SER A 207 -19.22 -32.35 4.74
CA SER A 207 -18.88 -32.41 3.33
C SER A 207 -18.66 -31.01 2.69
N SER A 208 -18.92 -29.95 3.43
CA SER A 208 -18.78 -28.56 2.98
C SER A 208 -17.51 -27.91 3.54
N MET A 209 -17.08 -26.84 2.90
CA MET A 209 -16.01 -25.97 3.38
C MET A 209 -16.54 -24.54 3.48
N MET A 210 -16.05 -23.77 4.44
CA MET A 210 -16.28 -22.34 4.60
C MET A 210 -14.99 -21.60 4.35
N LEU A 211 -14.97 -20.77 3.32
CA LEU A 211 -13.85 -19.93 2.93
C LEU A 211 -14.06 -18.51 3.46
N ALA A 212 -13.16 -18.02 4.29
CA ALA A 212 -13.15 -16.65 4.81
C ALA A 212 -12.68 -15.66 3.71
N VAL A 213 -13.49 -15.50 2.68
CA VAL A 213 -13.13 -14.68 1.49
C VAL A 213 -12.89 -13.22 1.85
N GLY A 214 -13.59 -12.70 2.87
CA GLY A 214 -13.40 -11.33 3.34
C GLY A 214 -11.99 -11.07 3.89
N LYS A 215 -11.31 -12.08 4.44
CA LYS A 215 -9.94 -11.96 4.93
C LYS A 215 -8.89 -11.83 3.81
N LEU A 216 -9.28 -12.09 2.56
CA LEU A 216 -8.38 -11.96 1.40
C LEU A 216 -8.13 -10.51 0.97
N ILE A 217 -8.86 -9.54 1.55
CA ILE A 217 -8.57 -8.10 1.35
C ILE A 217 -7.65 -7.51 2.42
N GLY A 218 -7.09 -8.37 3.28
CA GLY A 218 -6.34 -7.94 4.46
C GLY A 218 -7.27 -7.45 5.58
N GLU A 219 -6.68 -7.14 6.73
CA GLU A 219 -7.46 -6.65 7.86
C GLU A 219 -8.05 -5.27 7.59
N GLN A 220 -9.28 -5.06 8.02
CA GLN A 220 -10.00 -3.80 7.83
C GLN A 220 -10.32 -3.17 9.18
N MET A 221 -10.19 -1.85 9.23
CA MET A 221 -10.47 -1.07 10.44
C MET A 221 -11.88 -1.33 10.94
N LYS A 222 -12.00 -1.72 12.21
CA LYS A 222 -13.26 -1.84 12.94
C LYS A 222 -13.27 -0.80 14.06
N LEU A 223 -14.32 0.01 14.13
CA LEU A 223 -14.46 1.02 15.16
C LEU A 223 -15.55 0.60 16.14
N GLU A 224 -15.21 0.58 17.43
CA GLU A 224 -16.12 0.16 18.50
C GLU A 224 -16.17 1.20 19.64
N GLY A 225 -17.26 1.20 20.39
CA GLY A 225 -17.40 2.02 21.58
C GLY A 225 -17.11 3.50 21.33
N ASN A 226 -16.16 4.05 22.08
CA ASN A 226 -15.81 5.47 22.03
C ASN A 226 -15.13 5.91 20.73
N ASP A 227 -14.53 4.99 19.97
CA ASP A 227 -13.89 5.29 18.68
C ASP A 227 -14.90 5.69 17.62
N ARG A 228 -16.18 5.36 17.83
CA ARG A 228 -17.29 5.78 16.98
C ARG A 228 -17.77 7.19 17.25
N ILE A 229 -17.29 7.83 18.32
CA ILE A 229 -17.67 9.19 18.72
C ILE A 229 -16.58 10.14 18.28
N ARG A 230 -16.92 11.11 17.42
CA ARG A 230 -15.96 12.09 16.95
C ARG A 230 -16.43 13.52 17.21
N LYS A 231 -15.51 14.35 17.72
CA LYS A 231 -15.79 15.77 17.99
C LYS A 231 -15.00 16.69 17.05
N ASP A 232 -13.89 16.17 16.50
CA ASP A 232 -12.98 16.94 15.65
C ASP A 232 -13.12 16.50 14.19
N ARG A 233 -12.65 17.36 13.25
CA ARG A 233 -12.59 17.00 11.84
C ARG A 233 -11.79 15.72 11.61
N ILE A 234 -12.18 14.99 10.60
CA ILE A 234 -11.53 13.74 10.20
C ILE A 234 -10.37 14.09 9.29
N TRP A 235 -9.18 13.64 9.68
CA TRP A 235 -7.98 13.84 8.88
C TRP A 235 -7.38 12.49 8.47
N ARG A 236 -6.99 12.38 7.21
CA ARG A 236 -6.23 11.26 6.64
C ARG A 236 -4.94 11.77 6.04
N LYS A 237 -3.93 10.91 5.93
CA LYS A 237 -2.68 11.27 5.25
C LYS A 237 -2.95 11.72 3.81
N MET A 238 -3.88 11.03 3.11
CA MET A 238 -4.26 11.30 1.72
C MET A 238 -5.69 10.86 1.44
N ALA A 239 -6.28 11.39 0.37
CA ALA A 239 -7.39 10.74 -0.31
C ALA A 239 -6.84 9.51 -1.06
N PHE A 240 -7.56 8.37 -1.10
CA PHE A 240 -7.03 7.14 -1.69
C PHE A 240 -8.12 6.22 -2.25
N ALA A 241 -7.69 5.31 -3.13
CA ALA A 241 -8.52 4.24 -3.66
C ALA A 241 -7.77 2.91 -3.61
N ASP A 242 -8.41 1.90 -3.03
CA ASP A 242 -7.92 0.53 -2.94
C ASP A 242 -8.79 -0.38 -3.81
N GLU A 243 -8.17 -1.33 -4.47
CA GLU A 243 -8.84 -2.32 -5.33
C GLU A 243 -8.26 -3.70 -5.08
N TRP A 244 -9.12 -4.72 -4.94
CA TRP A 244 -8.71 -6.11 -4.83
C TRP A 244 -9.36 -6.94 -5.93
N ASN A 245 -8.55 -7.67 -6.66
CA ASN A 245 -8.94 -8.63 -7.69
C ASN A 245 -8.60 -10.02 -7.19
N ILE A 246 -9.60 -10.76 -6.70
CA ILE A 246 -9.43 -12.04 -6.01
C ILE A 246 -9.96 -13.16 -6.88
N GLU A 247 -9.12 -14.16 -7.14
CA GLU A 247 -9.45 -15.40 -7.83
C GLU A 247 -9.12 -16.59 -6.92
N VAL A 248 -10.10 -17.41 -6.58
CA VAL A 248 -9.90 -18.61 -5.77
C VAL A 248 -10.27 -19.85 -6.58
N ALA A 249 -9.29 -20.66 -6.92
CA ALA A 249 -9.50 -21.95 -7.58
C ALA A 249 -10.12 -22.97 -6.60
N LEU A 250 -11.22 -23.58 -7.01
CA LEU A 250 -11.92 -24.60 -6.23
C LEU A 250 -11.37 -26.00 -6.52
N PRO A 251 -11.32 -26.89 -5.51
CA PRO A 251 -10.96 -28.28 -5.75
C PRO A 251 -11.92 -28.96 -6.74
N LYS A 252 -11.41 -29.95 -7.46
CA LYS A 252 -12.23 -30.72 -8.43
C LYS A 252 -13.46 -31.32 -7.76
N GLY A 253 -14.62 -31.11 -8.37
CA GLY A 253 -15.90 -31.62 -7.85
C GLY A 253 -16.54 -30.74 -6.79
N TYR A 254 -16.01 -29.54 -6.55
CA TYR A 254 -16.61 -28.57 -5.64
C TYR A 254 -17.18 -27.37 -6.41
N GLN A 255 -18.14 -26.70 -5.79
CA GLN A 255 -18.75 -25.47 -6.29
C GLN A 255 -19.06 -24.51 -5.12
N ALA A 256 -19.05 -23.21 -5.42
CA ALA A 256 -19.46 -22.19 -4.47
C ALA A 256 -20.99 -22.11 -4.39
N SER A 257 -21.54 -21.94 -3.20
CA SER A 257 -22.96 -21.67 -2.98
C SER A 257 -23.37 -20.34 -3.60
N ALA A 258 -24.33 -20.36 -4.51
CA ALA A 258 -24.88 -19.14 -5.14
C ALA A 258 -25.46 -18.16 -4.12
N GLU A 259 -26.09 -18.67 -3.05
CA GLU A 259 -26.65 -17.86 -1.97
C GLU A 259 -25.54 -17.13 -1.19
N SER A 260 -24.44 -17.84 -0.84
CA SER A 260 -23.33 -17.22 -0.13
C SER A 260 -22.61 -16.16 -0.99
N LEU A 261 -22.45 -16.40 -2.29
CA LEU A 261 -21.90 -15.41 -3.22
C LEU A 261 -22.80 -14.17 -3.34
N LYS A 262 -24.13 -14.36 -3.41
CA LYS A 262 -25.06 -13.24 -3.45
C LYS A 262 -24.96 -12.35 -2.22
N LYS A 263 -24.71 -12.93 -1.04
CA LYS A 263 -24.53 -12.20 0.24
C LYS A 263 -23.22 -11.40 0.31
N LEU A 264 -22.26 -11.63 -0.59
CA LEU A 264 -21.05 -10.84 -0.67
C LEU A 264 -21.29 -9.51 -1.40
N ASN A 265 -22.16 -9.52 -2.42
CA ASN A 265 -22.40 -8.34 -3.23
C ASN A 265 -23.01 -7.21 -2.39
N THR A 266 -22.31 -6.10 -2.34
CA THR A 266 -22.73 -4.91 -1.59
C THR A 266 -22.16 -3.67 -2.25
N THR A 267 -22.86 -2.55 -2.06
CA THR A 267 -22.35 -1.23 -2.45
C THR A 267 -22.84 -0.21 -1.42
N VAL A 268 -21.91 0.53 -0.87
CA VAL A 268 -22.14 1.70 -0.04
C VAL A 268 -21.38 2.86 -0.67
N SER A 269 -22.10 3.90 -1.09
CA SER A 269 -21.50 5.06 -1.75
C SER A 269 -22.13 6.34 -1.21
N ASN A 270 -21.30 7.34 -1.02
CA ASN A 270 -21.70 8.69 -0.62
C ASN A 270 -20.61 9.69 -1.06
N ASP A 271 -20.80 10.97 -0.74
CA ASP A 271 -19.87 12.04 -1.09
C ASP A 271 -18.47 11.96 -0.40
N CYS A 272 -18.31 11.10 0.62
CA CYS A 272 -17.00 10.87 1.25
C CYS A 272 -16.22 9.72 0.60
N GLY A 273 -16.89 8.81 -0.15
CA GLY A 273 -16.24 7.66 -0.77
C GLY A 273 -17.21 6.54 -1.16
N GLU A 274 -16.60 5.40 -1.48
CA GLU A 274 -17.33 4.19 -1.87
C GLU A 274 -16.68 2.93 -1.30
N PHE A 275 -17.50 1.95 -0.98
CA PHE A 275 -17.11 0.56 -0.81
C PHE A 275 -18.05 -0.33 -1.62
N ALA A 276 -17.50 -1.09 -2.55
CA ALA A 276 -18.29 -1.98 -3.39
C ALA A 276 -17.64 -3.35 -3.53
N VAL A 277 -18.47 -4.39 -3.56
CA VAL A 277 -18.08 -5.79 -3.75
C VAL A 277 -18.93 -6.41 -4.85
N LYS A 278 -18.28 -7.05 -5.81
CA LYS A 278 -18.89 -7.86 -6.85
C LYS A 278 -18.29 -9.26 -6.81
N ALA A 279 -19.10 -10.27 -6.54
CA ALA A 279 -18.70 -11.66 -6.44
C ALA A 279 -19.47 -12.53 -7.43
N SER A 280 -18.76 -13.46 -8.06
CA SER A 280 -19.30 -14.45 -8.97
C SER A 280 -18.53 -15.76 -8.87
N ALA A 281 -19.08 -16.83 -9.44
CA ALA A 281 -18.37 -18.09 -9.60
C ALA A 281 -18.60 -18.64 -11.01
N GLY A 282 -17.56 -19.27 -11.58
CA GLY A 282 -17.60 -19.90 -12.90
C GLY A 282 -16.32 -20.66 -13.19
N ALA A 283 -16.38 -21.67 -14.04
CA ALA A 283 -15.24 -22.48 -14.47
C ALA A 283 -14.37 -23.04 -13.30
N GLY A 284 -15.00 -23.42 -12.19
CA GLY A 284 -14.28 -23.95 -11.02
C GLY A 284 -13.56 -22.91 -10.19
N LYS A 285 -13.93 -21.65 -10.27
CA LYS A 285 -13.32 -20.53 -9.54
C LYS A 285 -14.37 -19.64 -8.89
N ILE A 286 -14.01 -19.00 -7.79
CA ILE A 286 -14.67 -17.83 -7.22
C ILE A 286 -13.88 -16.61 -7.67
N ILE A 287 -14.59 -15.59 -8.15
CA ILE A 287 -14.00 -14.30 -8.55
C ILE A 287 -14.67 -13.22 -7.70
N VAL A 288 -13.88 -12.43 -7.01
CA VAL A 288 -14.36 -11.31 -6.21
C VAL A 288 -13.57 -10.06 -6.55
N HIS A 289 -14.28 -9.01 -6.89
CA HIS A 289 -13.72 -7.68 -7.08
C HIS A 289 -14.22 -6.79 -5.94
N VAL A 290 -13.29 -6.14 -5.25
CA VAL A 290 -13.58 -5.21 -4.16
C VAL A 290 -12.95 -3.87 -4.49
N SER A 291 -13.71 -2.79 -4.33
CA SER A 291 -13.23 -1.42 -4.41
C SER A 291 -13.57 -0.65 -3.14
N LYS A 292 -12.62 0.17 -2.70
CA LYS A 292 -12.77 1.05 -1.54
C LYS A 292 -12.12 2.38 -1.85
N SER A 293 -12.80 3.50 -1.57
CA SER A 293 -12.20 4.82 -1.72
C SER A 293 -12.64 5.79 -0.63
N PHE A 294 -11.74 6.71 -0.29
CA PHE A 294 -12.04 7.91 0.47
C PHE A 294 -11.60 9.11 -0.36
N LEU A 295 -12.56 9.94 -0.76
CA LEU A 295 -12.38 10.97 -1.79
C LEU A 295 -11.66 12.20 -1.28
N HIS A 296 -11.70 12.48 0.03
CA HIS A 296 -11.11 13.66 0.61
C HIS A 296 -10.10 13.30 1.69
N ARG A 297 -9.03 14.09 1.75
CA ARG A 297 -8.04 14.02 2.83
C ARG A 297 -8.62 14.49 4.16
N GLU A 298 -9.47 15.51 4.12
CA GLU A 298 -10.13 16.07 5.29
C GLU A 298 -11.63 16.05 5.13
N GLU A 299 -12.34 15.73 6.21
CA GLU A 299 -13.79 15.77 6.26
C GLU A 299 -14.24 16.56 7.49
N PRO A 300 -15.28 17.39 7.37
CA PRO A 300 -15.90 18.00 8.54
C PRO A 300 -16.52 16.93 9.43
N VAL A 301 -16.61 17.20 10.72
CA VAL A 301 -17.23 16.25 11.68
C VAL A 301 -18.66 15.87 11.30
N ALA A 302 -19.38 16.75 10.63
CA ALA A 302 -20.75 16.49 10.12
C ALA A 302 -20.82 15.32 9.12
N ASN A 303 -19.70 14.98 8.48
CA ASN A 303 -19.61 13.82 7.57
C ASN A 303 -19.25 12.51 8.29
N TRP A 304 -19.09 12.52 9.62
CA TRP A 304 -18.62 11.35 10.34
C TRP A 304 -19.50 10.12 10.12
N ASP A 305 -20.82 10.26 10.16
CA ASP A 305 -21.76 9.14 9.92
C ASP A 305 -21.63 8.55 8.51
N LYS A 306 -21.30 9.37 7.51
CA LYS A 306 -21.06 8.91 6.14
C LYS A 306 -19.76 8.09 6.05
N VAL A 307 -18.72 8.56 6.73
CA VAL A 307 -17.44 7.85 6.84
C VAL A 307 -17.61 6.55 7.62
N LEU A 308 -18.33 6.55 8.74
CA LEU A 308 -18.64 5.33 9.51
C LEU A 308 -19.31 4.27 8.66
N LYS A 309 -20.30 4.64 7.82
CA LYS A 309 -20.97 3.69 6.92
C LYS A 309 -19.98 2.98 5.98
N LEU A 310 -18.97 3.69 5.48
CA LEU A 310 -17.93 3.08 4.63
C LEU A 310 -17.04 2.15 5.44
N VAL A 311 -16.59 2.57 6.62
CA VAL A 311 -15.75 1.76 7.53
C VAL A 311 -16.50 0.51 7.96
N ASP A 312 -17.76 0.63 8.36
CA ASP A 312 -18.60 -0.50 8.77
C ASP A 312 -18.82 -1.49 7.63
N ALA A 313 -19.03 -1.01 6.40
CA ALA A 313 -19.18 -1.88 5.24
C ALA A 313 -17.90 -2.68 4.94
N CYS A 314 -16.73 -2.05 5.06
CA CYS A 314 -15.43 -2.73 4.90
C CYS A 314 -15.24 -3.80 5.98
N SER A 315 -15.43 -3.43 7.25
CA SER A 315 -15.33 -4.34 8.39
C SER A 315 -16.32 -5.51 8.31
N ALA A 316 -17.58 -5.21 7.94
CA ALA A 316 -18.59 -6.25 7.76
C ALA A 316 -18.26 -7.21 6.61
N PHE A 317 -17.62 -6.75 5.53
CA PHE A 317 -17.16 -7.61 4.46
C PHE A 317 -15.98 -8.48 4.90
N ASN A 318 -15.07 -7.98 5.73
CA ASN A 318 -13.92 -8.72 6.24
C ASN A 318 -14.32 -10.00 7.00
N GLU A 319 -15.54 -10.04 7.58
CA GLU A 319 -16.11 -11.21 8.26
C GLU A 319 -16.88 -12.17 7.33
N LYS A 320 -16.99 -11.85 6.03
CA LYS A 320 -17.79 -12.66 5.10
C LYS A 320 -17.08 -13.95 4.68
N GLN A 321 -17.89 -14.99 4.56
CA GLN A 321 -17.48 -16.34 4.16
C GLN A 321 -18.29 -16.85 2.98
N VAL A 322 -17.68 -17.69 2.18
CA VAL A 322 -18.34 -18.43 1.10
C VAL A 322 -18.42 -19.90 1.46
N VAL A 323 -19.60 -20.48 1.34
CA VAL A 323 -19.82 -21.91 1.47
C VAL A 323 -19.48 -22.60 0.16
N ILE A 324 -18.64 -23.63 0.24
CA ILE A 324 -18.19 -24.48 -0.87
C ILE A 324 -18.69 -25.88 -0.60
N THR A 325 -19.43 -26.49 -1.55
CA THR A 325 -20.03 -27.80 -1.43
C THR A 325 -19.54 -28.73 -2.53
N LYS A 326 -19.56 -30.04 -2.29
CA LYS A 326 -19.42 -31.01 -3.38
C LYS A 326 -20.60 -30.88 -4.36
N LYS A 327 -20.32 -31.04 -5.65
CA LYS A 327 -21.34 -31.17 -6.69
C LYS A 327 -22.11 -32.47 -6.53
#